data_646826279c0b0078229cdfdc24b1ef40
#
_entry.id   646826279c0b0078229cdfdc24b1ef40
#
_cell.length_a   1.000
_cell.length_b   1.000
_cell.length_c   1.000
_cell.angle_alpha   90.00
_cell.angle_beta   90.00
_cell.angle_gamma   90.00
#
_symmetry.space_group_name_H-M   'P 1'
#
loop_
_entity.id
_entity.type
_entity.pdbx_description
1 polymer ?
#
loop_
_entity_poly.entity_id
_entity_poly.type
_entity_poly.pdbx_seq_one_letter_code
_entity_poly.pdbx_strand_id
1 'polypeptide(L)'
;SIREFEALLNNSSYIISDLDLNRDGYVDYLRVVSAMQGYNHVFVIQAALAPNVYQDVATVVAEVPSYGNYHVEVIGSTYIYGPNYVIRPVYYTRPVIFDHICGRDYRPWTSPWYWNHYPSYYKRPALVHVNHYHAYVNTFMKNHKYCHEVHYYSSCHYPQYQKIYNTLSRDDY
;
A
#
# COMPACT_ATOMS: atom_id res chain seq x y z
N SER A 1 5.88 11.84 -0.93
CA SER A 1 6.17 11.27 0.40
C SER A 1 5.27 10.09 0.70
N ILE A 2 5.65 9.28 1.69
CA ILE A 2 4.81 8.14 2.14
C ILE A 2 3.49 8.64 2.75
N ARG A 3 3.52 9.77 3.41
CA ARG A 3 2.31 10.44 3.93
C ARG A 3 1.32 10.78 2.81
N GLU A 4 1.80 11.29 1.70
CA GLU A 4 0.96 11.60 0.53
C GLU A 4 0.42 10.33 -0.12
N PHE A 5 1.22 9.28 -0.18
CA PHE A 5 0.79 7.97 -0.64
C PHE A 5 -0.36 7.42 0.23
N GLU A 6 -0.22 7.46 1.55
CA GLU A 6 -1.29 7.07 2.48
C GLU A 6 -2.54 7.93 2.31
N ALA A 7 -2.38 9.24 2.13
CA ALA A 7 -3.49 10.14 1.87
C ALA A 7 -4.23 9.79 0.57
N LEU A 8 -3.49 9.38 -0.46
CA LEU A 8 -4.05 8.98 -1.74
C LEU A 8 -4.84 7.67 -1.63
N LEU A 9 -4.32 6.68 -0.89
CA LEU A 9 -5.02 5.41 -0.62
C LEU A 9 -6.41 5.64 0.02
N ASN A 10 -6.53 6.68 0.84
CA ASN A 10 -7.73 6.99 1.62
C ASN A 10 -8.53 8.18 1.07
N ASN A 11 -8.26 8.59 -0.16
CA ASN A 11 -8.93 9.74 -0.75
C ASN A 11 -10.36 9.38 -1.13
N SER A 12 -11.33 9.95 -0.40
CA SER A 12 -12.76 9.70 -0.60
C SER A 12 -13.31 10.16 -1.96
N SER A 13 -12.57 11.00 -2.70
CA SER A 13 -12.94 11.42 -4.05
C SER A 13 -12.62 10.37 -5.11
N TYR A 14 -11.68 9.48 -4.84
CA TYR A 14 -11.26 8.43 -5.79
C TYR A 14 -11.81 7.06 -5.46
N ILE A 15 -12.01 6.75 -4.19
CA ILE A 15 -12.48 5.44 -3.67
C ILE A 15 -11.73 4.28 -4.35
N ILE A 16 -10.42 4.25 -4.19
CA ILE A 16 -9.57 3.21 -4.79
C ILE A 16 -9.48 1.94 -3.94
N SER A 17 -10.11 1.92 -2.78
CA SER A 17 -10.31 0.74 -1.94
C SER A 17 -11.79 0.59 -1.62
N ASP A 18 -12.27 -0.64 -1.65
CA ASP A 18 -13.62 -1.03 -1.25
C ASP A 18 -13.61 -2.04 -0.09
N LEU A 19 -12.47 -2.16 0.60
CA LEU A 19 -12.33 -3.07 1.73
C LEU A 19 -13.22 -2.62 2.90
N ASP A 20 -13.99 -3.57 3.41
CA ASP A 20 -14.76 -3.49 4.66
C ASP A 20 -14.62 -4.84 5.37
N LEU A 21 -13.47 -5.04 5.99
CA LEU A 21 -13.11 -6.31 6.61
C LEU A 21 -13.87 -6.53 7.92
N ASN A 22 -14.15 -5.45 8.65
CA ASN A 22 -14.91 -5.52 9.90
C ASN A 22 -16.43 -5.51 9.70
N ARG A 23 -16.91 -5.36 8.45
CA ARG A 23 -18.32 -5.40 8.04
C ARG A 23 -19.21 -4.35 8.72
N ASP A 24 -18.70 -3.15 8.88
CA ASP A 24 -19.45 -2.03 9.45
C ASP A 24 -20.16 -1.15 8.41
N GLY A 25 -20.05 -1.49 7.13
CA GLY A 25 -20.69 -0.79 6.01
C GLY A 25 -19.92 0.41 5.48
N TYR A 26 -18.70 0.62 5.96
CA TYR A 26 -17.83 1.69 5.51
C TYR A 26 -16.48 1.12 5.04
N VAL A 27 -15.84 1.84 4.13
CA VAL A 27 -14.50 1.49 3.68
C VAL A 27 -13.50 1.64 4.82
N ASP A 28 -12.67 0.62 5.03
CA ASP A 28 -11.64 0.63 6.07
C ASP A 28 -10.53 1.65 5.76
N TYR A 29 -10.06 2.35 6.78
CA TYR A 29 -8.89 3.22 6.65
C TYR A 29 -7.63 2.38 6.47
N LEU A 30 -6.87 2.68 5.43
CA LEU A 30 -5.61 2.03 5.11
C LEU A 30 -4.43 2.88 5.59
N ARG A 31 -3.80 2.48 6.68
CA ARG A 31 -2.57 3.10 7.16
C ARG A 31 -1.34 2.47 6.51
N VAL A 32 -0.24 3.19 6.51
CA VAL A 32 1.05 2.69 5.99
C VAL A 32 2.07 2.68 7.12
N VAL A 33 2.77 1.58 7.26
CA VAL A 33 3.96 1.45 8.12
C VAL A 33 5.12 0.98 7.27
N SER A 34 6.32 1.45 7.56
CA SER A 34 7.49 1.09 6.78
C SER A 34 8.73 0.84 7.61
N ALA A 35 9.63 0.05 7.07
CA ALA A 35 10.97 -0.15 7.59
C ALA A 35 11.95 -0.32 6.42
N MET A 36 13.24 -0.19 6.71
CA MET A 36 14.28 -0.37 5.71
C MET A 36 15.50 -1.09 6.30
N GLN A 37 16.17 -1.83 5.45
CA GLN A 37 17.47 -2.42 5.75
C GLN A 37 18.34 -2.40 4.49
N GLY A 38 19.43 -1.64 4.53
CA GLY A 38 20.26 -1.42 3.34
C GLY A 38 19.44 -0.76 2.22
N TYR A 39 19.40 -1.39 1.06
CA TYR A 39 18.65 -0.92 -0.11
C TYR A 39 17.20 -1.42 -0.16
N ASN A 40 16.80 -2.25 0.79
CA ASN A 40 15.47 -2.82 0.84
C ASN A 40 14.54 -1.94 1.68
N HIS A 41 13.50 -1.42 1.03
CA HIS A 41 12.42 -0.68 1.66
C HIS A 41 11.17 -1.54 1.64
N VAL A 42 10.51 -1.66 2.78
CA VAL A 42 9.27 -2.43 2.93
C VAL A 42 8.19 -1.50 3.48
N PHE A 43 7.07 -1.44 2.78
CA PHE A 43 5.88 -0.67 3.16
C PHE A 43 4.73 -1.65 3.32
N VAL A 44 4.14 -1.71 4.50
CA VAL A 44 2.96 -2.54 4.75
C VAL A 44 1.74 -1.65 4.81
N ILE A 45 0.74 -1.95 3.98
CA ILE A 45 -0.57 -1.32 3.99
C ILE A 45 -1.45 -2.14 4.91
N GLN A 46 -2.01 -1.51 5.94
CA GLN A 46 -2.80 -2.16 6.99
C GLN A 46 -4.16 -1.50 7.13
N ALA A 47 -5.22 -2.31 7.13
CA ALA A 47 -6.57 -1.86 7.46
C ALA A 47 -6.72 -1.70 8.99
N ALA A 48 -7.22 -0.55 9.41
CA ALA A 48 -7.54 -0.28 10.82
C ALA A 48 -9.00 -0.69 11.09
N LEU A 49 -9.22 -1.77 11.84
CA LEU A 49 -10.51 -2.45 11.94
C LEU A 49 -11.23 -2.26 13.28
N ALA A 50 -10.48 -2.04 14.34
CA ALA A 50 -10.95 -1.81 15.70
C ALA A 50 -9.82 -1.18 16.52
N PRO A 51 -10.06 -0.76 17.78
CA PRO A 51 -8.98 -0.26 18.64
C PRO A 51 -7.84 -1.25 18.73
N ASN A 52 -6.66 -0.83 18.25
CA ASN A 52 -5.42 -1.62 18.18
C ASN A 52 -5.54 -2.97 17.40
N VAL A 53 -6.50 -3.08 16.49
CA VAL A 53 -6.70 -4.25 15.62
C VAL A 53 -6.44 -3.83 14.18
N TYR A 54 -5.44 -4.46 13.57
CA TYR A 54 -5.01 -4.18 12.20
C TYR A 54 -4.90 -5.48 11.40
N GLN A 55 -5.16 -5.37 10.12
CA GLN A 55 -4.99 -6.47 9.17
C GLN A 55 -4.12 -6.01 8.02
N ASP A 56 -3.04 -6.74 7.74
CA ASP A 56 -2.22 -6.50 6.56
C ASP A 56 -3.05 -6.73 5.29
N VAL A 57 -2.99 -5.75 4.39
CA VAL A 57 -3.69 -5.77 3.09
C VAL A 57 -2.71 -6.10 1.98
N ALA A 58 -1.61 -5.36 1.92
CA ALA A 58 -0.57 -5.56 0.92
C ALA A 58 0.78 -5.07 1.43
N THR A 59 1.83 -5.62 0.87
CA THR A 59 3.22 -5.21 1.14
C THR A 59 3.87 -4.74 -0.14
N VAL A 60 4.41 -3.53 -0.14
CA VAL A 60 5.24 -3.02 -1.22
C VAL A 60 6.70 -3.20 -0.84
N VAL A 61 7.43 -3.92 -1.66
CA VAL A 61 8.88 -4.11 -1.52
C VAL A 61 9.57 -3.32 -2.61
N ALA A 62 10.46 -2.41 -2.21
CA ALA A 62 11.27 -1.65 -3.14
C ALA A 62 12.75 -1.89 -2.85
N GLU A 63 13.47 -2.44 -3.80
CA GLU A 63 14.92 -2.51 -3.77
C GLU A 63 15.47 -1.37 -4.62
N VAL A 64 16.25 -0.48 -3.98
CA VAL A 64 16.74 0.74 -4.61
C VAL A 64 18.25 0.84 -4.41
N PRO A 65 19.05 0.12 -5.21
CA PRO A 65 20.52 0.21 -5.14
C PRO A 65 20.99 1.61 -5.53
N SER A 66 22.15 2.01 -5.02
CA SER A 66 22.74 3.34 -5.25
C SER A 66 22.99 3.62 -6.74
N TYR A 67 23.17 2.59 -7.53
CA TYR A 67 23.40 2.66 -8.97
C TYR A 67 22.49 1.68 -9.70
N GLY A 68 21.77 2.18 -10.70
CA GLY A 68 21.08 1.35 -11.66
C GLY A 68 19.59 1.15 -11.40
N ASN A 69 19.13 -0.04 -11.71
CA ASN A 69 17.71 -0.38 -11.74
C ASN A 69 17.12 -0.51 -10.34
N TYR A 70 15.98 0.11 -10.13
CA TYR A 70 15.13 -0.17 -8.99
C TYR A 70 14.16 -1.31 -9.30
N HIS A 71 13.76 -2.04 -8.26
CA HIS A 71 12.81 -3.12 -8.38
C HIS A 71 11.66 -2.90 -7.38
N VAL A 72 10.44 -3.12 -7.85
CA VAL A 72 9.25 -3.00 -7.00
C VAL A 72 8.41 -4.25 -7.16
N GLU A 73 7.96 -4.79 -6.04
CA GLU A 73 6.94 -5.82 -5.99
C GLU A 73 5.85 -5.42 -5.01
N VAL A 74 4.61 -5.76 -5.35
CA VAL A 74 3.47 -5.62 -4.45
C VAL A 74 2.95 -7.02 -4.15
N ILE A 75 2.94 -7.38 -2.88
CA ILE A 75 2.54 -8.70 -2.39
C ILE A 75 1.22 -8.54 -1.66
N GLY A 76 0.18 -9.16 -2.19
CA GLY A 76 -1.14 -9.17 -1.55
C GLY A 76 -1.14 -10.03 -0.29
N SER A 77 -1.85 -9.60 0.74
CA SER A 77 -2.09 -10.41 1.94
C SER A 77 -2.78 -11.71 1.55
N THR A 78 -2.27 -12.81 2.08
CA THR A 78 -2.86 -14.14 1.87
C THR A 78 -4.30 -14.22 2.35
N TYR A 79 -4.63 -13.51 3.41
CA TYR A 79 -5.99 -13.43 3.95
C TYR A 79 -7.01 -12.85 2.96
N ILE A 80 -6.60 -11.84 2.18
CA ILE A 80 -7.49 -11.12 1.26
C ILE A 80 -7.41 -11.68 -0.16
N TYR A 81 -6.21 -11.95 -0.65
CA TYR A 81 -5.95 -12.29 -2.05
C TYR A 81 -5.62 -13.77 -2.29
N GLY A 82 -5.55 -14.55 -1.22
CA GLY A 82 -5.05 -15.93 -1.31
C GLY A 82 -3.52 -15.99 -1.41
N PRO A 83 -2.96 -17.20 -1.43
CA PRO A 83 -1.52 -17.39 -1.51
C PRO A 83 -0.97 -17.00 -2.89
N ASN A 84 0.31 -16.62 -2.91
CA ASN A 84 1.06 -16.41 -4.14
C ASN A 84 0.54 -15.27 -5.04
N TYR A 85 0.05 -14.18 -4.44
CA TYR A 85 -0.39 -13.00 -5.17
C TYR A 85 0.71 -11.93 -5.15
N VAL A 86 1.47 -11.85 -6.23
CA VAL A 86 2.58 -10.89 -6.38
C VAL A 86 2.42 -10.12 -7.68
N ILE A 87 2.57 -8.81 -7.61
CA ILE A 87 2.49 -7.89 -8.75
C ILE A 87 3.83 -7.19 -8.91
N ARG A 88 4.33 -7.13 -10.15
CA ARG A 88 5.49 -6.30 -10.52
C ARG A 88 5.06 -5.24 -11.52
N PRO A 89 4.93 -3.98 -11.07
CA PRO A 89 4.61 -2.88 -11.97
C PRO A 89 5.82 -2.55 -12.86
N VAL A 90 5.55 -2.20 -14.11
CA VAL A 90 6.54 -1.72 -15.07
C VAL A 90 6.37 -0.22 -15.24
N TYR A 91 7.43 0.53 -15.03
CA TYR A 91 7.45 1.98 -15.17
C TYR A 91 8.34 2.38 -16.34
N TYR A 92 7.88 3.29 -17.18
CA TYR A 92 8.73 3.88 -18.23
C TYR A 92 9.72 4.89 -17.69
N THR A 93 9.29 5.62 -16.66
CA THR A 93 10.12 6.62 -15.99
C THR A 93 10.19 6.28 -14.52
N ARG A 94 11.33 6.59 -13.89
CA ARG A 94 11.51 6.41 -12.46
C ARG A 94 10.45 7.19 -11.68
N PRO A 95 9.62 6.53 -10.86
CA PRO A 95 8.66 7.23 -10.00
C PRO A 95 9.34 8.15 -9.00
N VAL A 96 8.78 9.34 -8.81
CA VAL A 96 9.31 10.38 -7.90
C VAL A 96 9.46 9.89 -6.46
N ILE A 97 8.68 8.91 -6.04
CA ILE A 97 8.78 8.32 -4.70
C ILE A 97 10.18 7.77 -4.41
N PHE A 98 10.90 7.28 -5.44
CA PHE A 98 12.27 6.78 -5.27
C PHE A 98 13.27 7.87 -4.90
N ASP A 99 13.07 9.09 -5.38
CA ASP A 99 13.92 10.20 -5.00
C ASP A 99 13.75 10.54 -3.52
N HIS A 100 12.54 10.36 -3.01
CA HIS A 100 12.25 10.54 -1.59
C HIS A 100 12.87 9.43 -0.72
N ILE A 101 12.65 8.16 -1.06
CA ILE A 101 13.13 7.03 -0.24
C ILE A 101 14.63 6.79 -0.36
N CYS A 102 15.27 7.26 -1.43
CA CYS A 102 16.74 7.22 -1.59
C CYS A 102 17.45 8.41 -0.96
N GLY A 103 16.71 9.41 -0.49
CA GLY A 103 17.28 10.60 0.15
C GLY A 103 18.01 10.26 1.44
N ARG A 104 19.13 10.95 1.71
CA ARG A 104 19.92 10.76 2.94
C ARG A 104 19.11 10.98 4.21
N ASP A 105 18.08 11.83 4.14
CA ASP A 105 17.24 12.20 5.27
C ASP A 105 15.98 11.33 5.38
N TYR A 106 15.86 10.32 4.52
CA TYR A 106 14.72 9.40 4.60
C TYR A 106 14.70 8.70 5.96
N ARG A 107 13.51 8.64 6.54
CA ARG A 107 13.23 7.86 7.75
C ARG A 107 12.02 6.97 7.50
N PRO A 108 12.03 5.75 8.02
CA PRO A 108 10.85 4.90 7.99
C PRO A 108 9.62 5.62 8.53
N TRP A 109 8.50 5.36 7.89
CA TRP A 109 7.21 5.96 8.22
C TRP A 109 6.40 5.00 9.09
N THR A 110 5.81 5.52 10.15
CA THR A 110 4.73 4.85 10.88
C THR A 110 3.56 5.80 10.90
N SER A 111 2.44 5.36 10.33
CA SER A 111 1.22 6.16 10.31
C SER A 111 0.80 6.53 11.74
N PRO A 112 0.53 7.81 12.02
CA PRO A 112 -0.02 8.23 13.30
C PRO A 112 -1.52 7.95 13.43
N TRP A 113 -2.18 7.47 12.36
CA TRP A 113 -3.62 7.26 12.30
C TRP A 113 -3.99 5.83 12.70
N TYR A 114 -5.13 5.71 13.36
CA TYR A 114 -5.66 4.45 13.87
C TYR A 114 -7.19 4.49 13.95
N TRP A 115 -7.81 3.41 14.37
CA TRP A 115 -9.26 3.29 14.47
C TRP A 115 -9.91 4.49 15.18
N ASN A 116 -10.88 5.12 14.51
CA ASN A 116 -11.59 6.32 14.96
C ASN A 116 -10.72 7.57 15.21
N HIS A 117 -9.46 7.51 14.84
CA HIS A 117 -8.55 8.66 14.85
C HIS A 117 -7.93 8.84 13.47
N TYR A 118 -8.62 9.56 12.62
CA TYR A 118 -8.29 9.76 11.21
C TYR A 118 -7.86 11.19 10.94
N PRO A 119 -7.13 11.44 9.83
CA PRO A 119 -6.80 12.81 9.43
C PRO A 119 -8.06 13.61 9.14
N SER A 120 -8.01 14.91 9.37
CA SER A 120 -9.17 15.82 9.22
C SER A 120 -9.75 15.86 7.81
N TYR A 121 -8.96 15.53 6.79
CA TYR A 121 -9.41 15.46 5.40
C TYR A 121 -10.15 14.16 5.07
N TYR A 122 -9.99 13.12 5.87
CA TYR A 122 -10.62 11.82 5.63
C TYR A 122 -12.08 11.85 6.05
N LYS A 123 -12.93 11.60 5.08
CA LYS A 123 -14.36 11.39 5.30
C LYS A 123 -14.64 9.91 5.04
N ARG A 124 -14.89 9.17 6.07
CA ARG A 124 -15.13 7.73 6.02
C ARG A 124 -16.20 7.40 4.97
N PRO A 125 -15.85 6.84 3.81
CA PRO A 125 -16.78 6.59 2.73
C PRO A 125 -17.63 5.35 3.05
N ALA A 126 -18.93 5.42 2.76
CA ALA A 126 -19.76 4.23 2.74
C ALA A 126 -19.35 3.32 1.56
N LEU A 127 -19.58 2.02 1.70
CA LEU A 127 -19.38 1.08 0.60
C LEU A 127 -20.23 1.49 -0.61
N VAL A 128 -19.64 1.39 -1.78
CA VAL A 128 -20.32 1.64 -3.06
C VAL A 128 -20.56 0.32 -3.79
N HIS A 129 -21.55 0.31 -4.68
CA HIS A 129 -21.77 -0.84 -5.53
C HIS A 129 -20.53 -1.11 -6.40
N VAL A 130 -20.22 -2.39 -6.63
CA VAL A 130 -19.01 -2.82 -7.37
C VAL A 130 -18.82 -2.13 -8.71
N ASN A 131 -19.89 -1.85 -9.45
CA ASN A 131 -19.81 -1.14 -10.73
C ASN A 131 -19.34 0.31 -10.56
N HIS A 132 -19.76 0.98 -9.49
CA HIS A 132 -19.30 2.34 -9.16
C HIS A 132 -17.84 2.33 -8.73
N TYR A 133 -17.44 1.35 -7.92
CA TYR A 133 -16.06 1.15 -7.53
C TYR A 133 -15.14 1.01 -8.75
N HIS A 134 -15.47 0.14 -9.69
CA HIS A 134 -14.71 -0.01 -10.94
C HIS A 134 -14.63 1.29 -11.75
N ALA A 135 -15.71 2.07 -11.80
CA ALA A 135 -15.70 3.37 -12.48
C ALA A 135 -14.73 4.36 -11.81
N TYR A 136 -14.69 4.42 -10.48
CA TYR A 136 -13.74 5.26 -9.73
C TYR A 136 -12.29 4.83 -9.97
N VAL A 137 -12.00 3.53 -9.89
CA VAL A 137 -10.65 2.99 -10.13
C VAL A 137 -10.20 3.30 -11.55
N ASN A 138 -11.05 3.09 -12.55
CA ASN A 138 -10.72 3.40 -13.95
C ASN A 138 -10.45 4.88 -14.17
N THR A 139 -11.21 5.76 -13.52
CA THR A 139 -10.98 7.21 -13.58
C THR A 139 -9.66 7.59 -12.94
N PHE A 140 -9.36 7.02 -11.77
CA PHE A 140 -8.08 7.22 -11.11
C PHE A 140 -6.91 6.78 -12.00
N MET A 141 -6.97 5.59 -12.58
CA MET A 141 -5.92 5.05 -13.44
C MET A 141 -5.70 5.89 -14.71
N LYS A 142 -6.76 6.47 -15.28
CA LYS A 142 -6.63 7.38 -16.42
C LYS A 142 -5.90 8.67 -16.08
N ASN A 143 -6.09 9.18 -14.87
CA ASN A 143 -5.52 10.44 -14.41
C ASN A 143 -4.10 10.29 -13.83
N HIS A 144 -3.70 9.06 -13.47
CA HIS A 144 -2.43 8.75 -12.80
C HIS A 144 -1.63 7.69 -13.58
N LYS A 145 -1.15 8.06 -14.76
CA LYS A 145 -0.42 7.16 -15.68
C LYS A 145 1.04 6.96 -15.27
N TYR A 146 1.30 6.48 -14.08
CA TYR A 146 2.66 6.24 -13.60
C TYR A 146 3.18 4.84 -13.92
N CYS A 147 2.29 3.85 -13.95
CA CYS A 147 2.60 2.48 -14.28
C CYS A 147 2.13 2.17 -15.71
N HIS A 148 2.99 1.56 -16.50
CA HIS A 148 2.67 1.23 -17.88
C HIS A 148 1.89 -0.08 -17.98
N GLU A 149 2.39 -1.10 -17.33
CA GLU A 149 1.76 -2.43 -17.28
C GLU A 149 2.07 -3.11 -15.95
N VAL A 150 1.34 -4.17 -15.66
CA VAL A 150 1.48 -4.94 -14.44
C VAL A 150 1.61 -6.42 -14.81
N HIS A 151 2.64 -7.08 -14.27
CA HIS A 151 2.84 -8.50 -14.41
C HIS A 151 2.51 -9.22 -13.08
N TYR A 152 1.84 -10.37 -13.18
CA TYR A 152 1.47 -11.21 -12.04
C TYR A 152 2.43 -12.37 -11.90
N TYR A 153 2.83 -12.65 -10.66
CA TYR A 153 3.74 -13.73 -10.31
C TYR A 153 3.23 -14.51 -9.10
N SER A 154 3.66 -15.75 -8.98
CA SER A 154 3.29 -16.63 -7.87
C SER A 154 4.27 -16.56 -6.69
N SER A 155 5.40 -15.87 -6.84
CA SER A 155 6.42 -15.78 -5.78
C SER A 155 7.14 -14.45 -5.82
N CYS A 156 7.55 -13.97 -4.66
CA CYS A 156 8.38 -12.79 -4.53
C CYS A 156 9.80 -13.06 -5.03
N HIS A 157 10.35 -12.12 -5.79
CA HIS A 157 11.72 -12.20 -6.29
C HIS A 157 12.77 -11.90 -5.19
N TYR A 158 12.40 -11.13 -4.17
CA TYR A 158 13.28 -10.67 -3.09
C TYR A 158 12.86 -11.24 -1.73
N PRO A 159 13.14 -12.53 -1.42
CA PRO A 159 12.67 -13.18 -0.20
C PRO A 159 13.23 -12.58 1.10
N GLN A 160 14.33 -11.82 1.02
CA GLN A 160 14.94 -11.14 2.17
C GLN A 160 14.03 -10.07 2.80
N TYR A 161 13.01 -9.59 2.09
CA TYR A 161 12.03 -8.66 2.66
C TYR A 161 11.30 -9.25 3.86
N GLN A 162 11.19 -10.55 3.94
CA GLN A 162 10.44 -11.26 4.96
C GLN A 162 10.88 -10.90 6.39
N LYS A 163 12.18 -10.71 6.60
CA LYS A 163 12.72 -10.31 7.91
C LYS A 163 12.22 -8.93 8.31
N ILE A 164 12.21 -8.00 7.36
CA ILE A 164 11.74 -6.63 7.58
C ILE A 164 10.24 -6.64 7.78
N TYR A 165 9.50 -7.34 6.93
CA TYR A 165 8.06 -7.49 6.99
C TYR A 165 7.60 -8.01 8.37
N ASN A 166 8.25 -9.02 8.91
CA ASN A 166 7.88 -9.63 10.20
C ASN A 166 7.96 -8.64 11.37
N THR A 167 8.72 -7.53 11.24
CA THR A 167 8.76 -6.48 12.25
C THR A 167 7.57 -5.52 12.19
N LEU A 168 6.84 -5.51 11.07
CA LEU A 168 5.75 -4.58 10.77
C LEU A 168 4.40 -5.26 10.72
N SER A 169 4.37 -6.54 10.39
CA SER A 169 3.14 -7.31 10.11
C SER A 169 2.15 -7.30 11.25
N ARG A 170 0.88 -7.13 10.91
CA ARG A 170 -0.27 -7.21 11.81
C ARG A 170 -1.39 -8.00 11.11
N ASP A 171 -1.62 -9.20 11.55
CA ASP A 171 -2.70 -10.08 11.11
C ASP A 171 -3.61 -10.38 12.32
N ASP A 172 -4.21 -9.31 12.87
CA ASP A 172 -4.95 -9.36 14.12
C ASP A 172 -6.44 -9.78 13.94
N TYR A 173 -6.89 -9.83 12.69
CA TYR A 173 -8.31 -10.03 12.37
C TYR A 173 -8.65 -11.46 11.92
#